data_9d0e94771b57b84bbcbbbd4cd0d44612
#
_entry.id   9d0e94771b57b84bbcbbbd4cd0d44612
#
_cell.length_a   1.000
_cell.length_b   1.000
_cell.length_c   1.000
_cell.angle_alpha   90.00
_cell.angle_beta   90.00
_cell.angle_gamma   90.00
#
_symmetry.space_group_name_H-M   'P 1'
#
loop_
_entity.id
_entity.type
_entity.pdbx_description
1 polymer ?
#
loop_
_entity_poly.entity_id
_entity_poly.type
_entity_poly.pdbx_seq_one_letter_code
_entity_poly.pdbx_strand_id
1 'polypeptide(L)'
;MKRRSFLTSAAAIGAAPLFANNTPVHTPKGKAEHCIFIWLGGGMAQIDTFDPKKLGNNTDKTKVAGSLYKAIDTTVPGVQVTEHLSQTAKVMEHVTVMRTVNHHVIDEHAFATNIVHTGRMISGNVVYPSIGSIIAHERGAVGGEVPPYILIGYPNVSRGPGFLGAKAG
;
A
#
# COMPACT_ATOMS: atom_id res chain seq x y z
N MET A 1 -22.02 53.62 -9.54
CA MET A 1 -21.00 52.97 -8.68
C MET A 1 -19.61 53.24 -9.22
N LYS A 2 -18.73 53.87 -8.43
CA LYS A 2 -17.39 54.26 -8.88
C LYS A 2 -16.48 52.99 -8.88
N ARG A 3 -15.70 52.79 -9.95
CA ARG A 3 -14.79 51.64 -10.11
C ARG A 3 -13.89 51.35 -8.88
N ARG A 4 -13.54 52.37 -8.14
CA ARG A 4 -12.73 52.22 -6.90
C ARG A 4 -13.45 51.50 -5.77
N SER A 5 -14.77 51.64 -5.65
CA SER A 5 -15.55 50.92 -4.61
C SER A 5 -15.70 49.43 -4.89
N PHE A 6 -15.62 49.02 -6.16
CA PHE A 6 -15.64 47.58 -6.54
C PHE A 6 -14.34 46.90 -6.18
N LEU A 7 -13.19 47.56 -6.39
CA LEU A 7 -11.88 47.00 -6.08
C LEU A 7 -11.61 46.87 -4.58
N THR A 8 -12.15 47.77 -3.77
CA THR A 8 -12.04 47.68 -2.29
C THR A 8 -12.92 46.56 -1.73
N SER A 9 -14.07 46.28 -2.34
CA SER A 9 -14.93 45.15 -1.92
C SER A 9 -14.37 43.78 -2.33
N ALA A 10 -13.66 43.70 -3.44
CA ALA A 10 -13.02 42.45 -3.89
C ALA A 10 -11.77 42.08 -3.05
N ALA A 11 -11.07 43.09 -2.49
CA ALA A 11 -9.89 42.84 -1.64
C ALA A 11 -10.26 42.34 -0.23
N ALA A 12 -11.51 42.55 0.24
CA ALA A 12 -11.95 42.08 1.54
C ALA A 12 -12.38 40.61 1.59
N ILE A 13 -12.60 39.99 0.43
CA ILE A 13 -13.01 38.56 0.34
C ILE A 13 -11.77 37.63 0.26
N GLY A 14 -10.58 38.16 -0.06
CA GLY A 14 -9.36 37.39 -0.25
C GLY A 14 -8.53 37.11 1.02
N ALA A 15 -8.91 37.61 2.19
CA ALA A 15 -8.13 37.50 3.42
C ALA A 15 -8.86 36.74 4.52
N ALA A 16 -9.69 35.76 4.18
CA ALA A 16 -10.05 34.75 5.18
C ALA A 16 -8.80 33.87 5.40
N PRO A 17 -8.18 33.88 6.59
CA PRO A 17 -7.13 32.91 6.86
C PRO A 17 -7.75 31.53 6.72
N LEU A 18 -7.26 30.77 5.75
CA LEU A 18 -7.42 29.34 5.74
C LEU A 18 -6.71 28.84 6.99
N PHE A 19 -7.40 28.86 8.12
CA PHE A 19 -7.03 28.05 9.26
C PHE A 19 -7.22 26.60 8.80
N ALA A 20 -6.19 26.05 8.15
CA ALA A 20 -6.01 24.62 8.11
C ALA A 20 -6.04 24.22 9.60
N ASN A 21 -7.14 23.61 10.02
CA ASN A 21 -7.19 22.94 11.31
C ASN A 21 -6.12 21.85 11.23
N ASN A 22 -4.90 22.19 11.59
CA ASN A 22 -3.86 21.23 11.93
C ASN A 22 -4.25 20.57 13.26
N THR A 23 -5.35 19.83 13.24
CA THR A 23 -5.57 18.85 14.29
C THR A 23 -4.40 17.88 14.15
N PRO A 24 -3.54 17.75 15.16
CA PRO A 24 -2.42 16.82 15.10
C PRO A 24 -3.02 15.45 14.82
N VAL A 25 -2.67 14.88 13.69
CA VAL A 25 -3.05 13.50 13.36
C VAL A 25 -2.43 12.64 14.46
N HIS A 26 -3.27 12.11 15.34
CA HIS A 26 -2.82 11.20 16.38
C HIS A 26 -2.36 9.91 15.69
N THR A 27 -1.06 9.82 15.43
CA THR A 27 -0.45 8.57 14.99
C THR A 27 -0.22 7.70 16.21
N PRO A 28 -0.93 6.55 16.33
CA PRO A 28 -0.67 5.63 17.42
C PRO A 28 0.78 5.15 17.34
N LYS A 29 1.48 5.14 18.46
CA LYS A 29 2.85 4.59 18.51
C LYS A 29 2.79 3.11 18.16
N GLY A 30 3.48 2.71 17.10
CA GLY A 30 3.64 1.31 16.73
C GLY A 30 4.37 0.55 17.84
N LYS A 31 3.95 -0.69 18.09
CA LYS A 31 4.57 -1.59 19.07
C LYS A 31 5.45 -2.65 18.42
N ALA A 32 5.42 -2.74 17.08
CA ALA A 32 6.20 -3.72 16.36
C ALA A 32 7.68 -3.36 16.36
N GLU A 33 8.52 -4.31 16.74
CA GLU A 33 9.98 -4.20 16.72
C GLU A 33 10.56 -4.73 15.41
N HIS A 34 9.87 -5.69 14.78
CA HIS A 34 10.26 -6.31 13.53
C HIS A 34 9.11 -6.27 12.53
N CYS A 35 9.46 -6.20 11.24
CA CYS A 35 8.51 -6.25 10.14
C CYS A 35 9.00 -7.24 9.08
N ILE A 36 8.17 -8.21 8.74
CA ILE A 36 8.42 -9.12 7.60
C ILE A 36 7.48 -8.71 6.48
N PHE A 37 8.04 -8.20 5.38
CA PHE A 37 7.29 -7.85 4.20
C PHE A 37 7.37 -8.98 3.17
N ILE A 38 6.23 -9.64 2.92
CA ILE A 38 6.14 -10.73 1.93
C ILE A 38 5.54 -10.18 0.65
N TRP A 39 6.34 -10.15 -0.41
CA TRP A 39 5.92 -9.74 -1.74
C TRP A 39 5.49 -10.96 -2.57
N LEU A 40 4.21 -11.01 -2.92
CA LEU A 40 3.60 -12.08 -3.71
C LEU A 40 3.34 -11.60 -5.14
N GLY A 41 4.39 -11.22 -5.84
CA GLY A 41 4.35 -10.53 -7.14
C GLY A 41 4.01 -11.39 -8.35
N GLY A 42 3.56 -12.62 -8.18
CA GLY A 42 3.39 -13.58 -9.27
C GLY A 42 1.97 -14.11 -9.46
N GLY A 43 1.02 -13.29 -9.93
CA GLY A 43 -0.26 -13.80 -10.41
C GLY A 43 -1.32 -14.09 -9.33
N MET A 44 -1.10 -13.70 -8.10
CA MET A 44 -2.07 -13.84 -7.02
C MET A 44 -3.15 -12.75 -7.14
N ALA A 45 -4.35 -13.12 -7.62
CA ALA A 45 -5.46 -12.20 -7.75
C ALA A 45 -6.21 -12.04 -6.42
N GLN A 46 -6.65 -10.82 -6.10
CA GLN A 46 -7.40 -10.53 -4.88
C GLN A 46 -8.72 -11.32 -4.80
N ILE A 47 -9.42 -11.48 -5.94
CA ILE A 47 -10.71 -12.20 -6.00
C ILE A 47 -10.55 -13.71 -5.78
N ASP A 48 -9.35 -14.25 -5.95
CA ASP A 48 -9.04 -15.65 -5.75
C ASP A 48 -8.28 -15.90 -4.45
N THR A 49 -8.20 -14.90 -3.57
CA THR A 49 -7.50 -14.97 -2.30
C THR A 49 -8.30 -14.35 -1.15
N PHE A 50 -8.00 -13.09 -0.79
CA PHE A 50 -8.56 -12.40 0.38
C PHE A 50 -9.87 -11.67 0.12
N ASP A 51 -10.32 -11.55 -1.12
CA ASP A 51 -11.55 -10.86 -1.49
C ASP A 51 -12.41 -11.70 -2.44
N PRO A 52 -12.84 -12.91 -2.03
CA PRO A 52 -13.65 -13.77 -2.88
C PRO A 52 -14.98 -13.10 -3.23
N LYS A 53 -15.39 -13.29 -4.49
CA LYS A 53 -16.68 -12.89 -5.02
C LYS A 53 -17.55 -14.13 -5.22
N LYS A 54 -18.77 -13.95 -5.71
CA LYS A 54 -19.57 -15.09 -6.17
C LYS A 54 -18.78 -15.89 -7.19
N LEU A 55 -18.94 -17.23 -7.16
CA LEU A 55 -18.31 -18.09 -8.16
C LEU A 55 -18.70 -17.62 -9.56
N GLY A 56 -17.69 -17.44 -10.37
CA GLY A 56 -17.83 -17.22 -11.79
C GLY A 56 -17.97 -18.52 -12.56
N ASN A 57 -18.32 -18.42 -13.82
CA ASN A 57 -18.27 -19.54 -14.76
C ASN A 57 -17.62 -19.05 -16.06
N ASN A 58 -16.44 -19.59 -16.37
CA ASN A 58 -15.71 -19.28 -17.59
C ASN A 58 -15.76 -20.40 -18.63
N THR A 59 -16.42 -21.52 -18.31
CA THR A 59 -16.47 -22.72 -19.15
C THR A 59 -17.67 -22.74 -20.10
N ASP A 60 -18.72 -22.00 -19.82
CA ASP A 60 -19.92 -21.92 -20.63
C ASP A 60 -19.88 -20.77 -21.64
N LYS A 61 -20.78 -20.87 -22.64
CA LYS A 61 -21.00 -19.81 -23.65
C LYS A 61 -21.39 -18.48 -23.02
N THR A 62 -22.02 -18.50 -21.85
CA THR A 62 -22.34 -17.33 -21.03
C THR A 62 -21.28 -17.21 -19.93
N LYS A 63 -20.28 -16.34 -20.16
CA LYS A 63 -19.25 -16.05 -19.17
C LYS A 63 -19.86 -15.25 -18.02
N VAL A 64 -19.80 -15.80 -16.81
CA VAL A 64 -20.17 -15.12 -15.57
C VAL A 64 -18.90 -14.71 -14.85
N ALA A 65 -18.70 -13.40 -14.67
CA ALA A 65 -17.57 -12.88 -13.93
C ALA A 65 -17.68 -13.25 -12.44
N GLY A 66 -16.56 -13.62 -11.84
CA GLY A 66 -16.48 -13.95 -10.41
C GLY A 66 -15.18 -14.64 -10.04
N SER A 67 -15.10 -15.13 -8.81
CA SER A 67 -13.99 -15.95 -8.33
C SER A 67 -13.97 -17.32 -9.00
N LEU A 68 -12.79 -17.87 -9.22
CA LEU A 68 -12.62 -19.24 -9.69
C LEU A 68 -12.79 -20.27 -8.57
N TYR A 69 -12.53 -19.89 -7.34
CA TYR A 69 -12.50 -20.76 -6.17
C TYR A 69 -13.59 -20.39 -5.16
N LYS A 70 -14.00 -21.39 -4.37
CA LYS A 70 -15.04 -21.20 -3.35
C LYS A 70 -14.55 -20.32 -2.21
N ALA A 71 -15.46 -19.50 -1.69
CA ALA A 71 -15.24 -18.79 -0.43
C ALA A 71 -15.47 -19.75 0.76
N ILE A 72 -14.63 -19.61 1.77
CA ILE A 72 -14.77 -20.28 3.06
C ILE A 72 -14.85 -19.26 4.18
N ASP A 73 -15.55 -19.59 5.25
CA ASP A 73 -15.60 -18.76 6.45
C ASP A 73 -14.27 -18.79 7.20
N THR A 74 -14.02 -17.73 7.95
CA THR A 74 -12.83 -17.58 8.77
C THR A 74 -13.20 -17.58 10.25
N THR A 75 -12.21 -17.49 11.14
CA THR A 75 -12.42 -17.29 12.60
C THR A 75 -13.13 -15.98 12.91
N VAL A 76 -13.13 -15.01 11.98
CA VAL A 76 -13.82 -13.72 12.14
C VAL A 76 -15.18 -13.77 11.44
N PRO A 77 -16.30 -13.65 12.17
CA PRO A 77 -17.64 -13.69 11.59
C PRO A 77 -17.84 -12.68 10.46
N GLY A 78 -18.37 -13.12 9.32
CA GLY A 78 -18.62 -12.28 8.14
C GLY A 78 -17.41 -11.99 7.27
N VAL A 79 -16.23 -12.48 7.65
CA VAL A 79 -15.02 -12.39 6.83
C VAL A 79 -14.77 -13.72 6.15
N GLN A 80 -14.68 -13.71 4.83
CA GLN A 80 -14.42 -14.89 4.01
C GLN A 80 -13.12 -14.71 3.20
N VAL A 81 -12.46 -15.83 2.95
CA VAL A 81 -11.31 -15.97 2.06
C VAL A 81 -11.56 -17.15 1.12
N THR A 82 -10.73 -17.34 0.11
CA THR A 82 -10.87 -18.53 -0.75
C THR A 82 -10.38 -19.79 -0.06
N GLU A 83 -10.86 -20.94 -0.52
CA GLU A 83 -10.53 -22.27 0.03
C GLU A 83 -9.03 -22.58 0.07
N HIS A 84 -8.24 -21.96 -0.79
CA HIS A 84 -6.77 -22.10 -0.81
C HIS A 84 -6.10 -21.46 0.40
N LEU A 85 -6.75 -20.50 1.06
CA LEU A 85 -6.24 -19.85 2.26
C LEU A 85 -6.78 -20.47 3.56
N SER A 86 -7.08 -21.76 3.54
CA SER A 86 -7.67 -22.48 4.67
C SER A 86 -6.86 -22.40 5.98
N GLN A 87 -5.54 -22.30 5.91
CA GLN A 87 -4.71 -22.11 7.11
C GLN A 87 -4.74 -20.66 7.60
N THR A 88 -4.74 -19.69 6.69
CA THR A 88 -4.90 -18.27 7.02
C THR A 88 -6.28 -18.02 7.64
N ALA A 89 -7.33 -18.69 7.15
CA ALA A 89 -8.68 -18.58 7.69
C ALA A 89 -8.76 -18.91 9.18
N LYS A 90 -7.91 -19.81 9.68
CA LYS A 90 -7.86 -20.23 11.10
C LYS A 90 -7.23 -19.21 12.05
N VAL A 91 -6.49 -18.25 11.52
CA VAL A 91 -5.76 -17.21 12.28
C VAL A 91 -6.19 -15.79 11.85
N MET A 92 -7.38 -15.67 11.26
CA MET A 92 -7.85 -14.43 10.67
C MET A 92 -8.05 -13.31 11.69
N GLU A 93 -8.27 -13.64 12.96
CA GLU A 93 -8.33 -12.67 14.07
C GLU A 93 -7.04 -11.86 14.25
N HIS A 94 -5.93 -12.36 13.73
CA HIS A 94 -4.63 -11.66 13.73
C HIS A 94 -4.33 -10.93 12.41
N VAL A 95 -5.25 -10.97 11.43
CA VAL A 95 -5.04 -10.46 10.07
C VAL A 95 -5.96 -9.28 9.79
N THR A 96 -5.38 -8.19 9.31
CA THR A 96 -6.15 -7.06 8.76
C THR A 96 -6.09 -7.09 7.24
N VAL A 97 -7.25 -7.25 6.59
CA VAL A 97 -7.35 -7.28 5.14
C VAL A 97 -7.75 -5.91 4.61
N MET A 98 -6.88 -5.30 3.80
CA MET A 98 -7.14 -4.02 3.14
C MET A 98 -7.57 -4.28 1.69
N ARG A 99 -8.87 -4.34 1.44
CA ARG A 99 -9.44 -4.68 0.11
C ARG A 99 -9.53 -3.49 -0.86
N THR A 100 -9.29 -2.29 -0.38
CA THR A 100 -9.43 -1.04 -1.15
C THR A 100 -8.12 -0.50 -1.70
N VAL A 101 -7.02 -1.23 -1.54
CA VAL A 101 -5.72 -0.83 -2.09
C VAL A 101 -5.77 -0.90 -3.61
N ASN A 102 -5.48 0.21 -4.26
CA ASN A 102 -5.41 0.30 -5.72
C ASN A 102 -4.34 1.30 -6.16
N HIS A 103 -3.97 1.24 -7.41
CA HIS A 103 -3.08 2.20 -8.07
C HIS A 103 -3.53 2.39 -9.53
N HIS A 104 -3.05 3.45 -10.14
CA HIS A 104 -3.46 3.85 -11.50
C HIS A 104 -2.61 3.21 -12.63
N VAL A 105 -1.63 2.37 -12.31
CA VAL A 105 -0.83 1.68 -13.32
C VAL A 105 -1.65 0.51 -13.89
N ILE A 106 -1.74 0.46 -15.22
CA ILE A 106 -2.42 -0.57 -15.98
C ILE A 106 -1.36 -1.26 -16.86
N ASP A 107 -1.37 -2.59 -16.88
CA ASP A 107 -0.57 -3.46 -17.75
C ASP A 107 0.96 -3.22 -17.74
N GLU A 108 1.51 -2.71 -16.62
CA GLU A 108 2.94 -2.50 -16.49
C GLU A 108 3.47 -2.92 -15.12
N HIS A 109 4.14 -4.09 -15.08
CA HIS A 109 4.59 -4.74 -13.86
C HIS A 109 5.69 -3.96 -13.12
N ALA A 110 6.64 -3.36 -13.84
CA ALA A 110 7.77 -2.66 -13.22
C ALA A 110 7.31 -1.38 -12.53
N PHE A 111 6.43 -0.61 -13.15
CA PHE A 111 5.84 0.58 -12.53
C PHE A 111 4.97 0.24 -11.34
N ALA A 112 4.12 -0.80 -11.45
CA ALA A 112 3.29 -1.25 -10.35
C ALA A 112 4.15 -1.72 -9.16
N THR A 113 5.19 -2.52 -9.41
CA THR A 113 6.14 -2.97 -8.40
C THR A 113 6.84 -1.79 -7.72
N ASN A 114 7.28 -0.80 -8.50
CA ASN A 114 7.92 0.38 -7.96
C ASN A 114 6.97 1.15 -7.01
N ILE A 115 5.71 1.37 -7.40
CA ILE A 115 4.74 2.06 -6.56
C ILE A 115 4.52 1.32 -5.24
N VAL A 116 4.36 0.00 -5.28
CA VAL A 116 4.10 -0.79 -4.07
C VAL A 116 5.28 -0.78 -3.11
N HIS A 117 6.51 -0.78 -3.62
CA HIS A 117 7.71 -0.80 -2.77
C HIS A 117 8.16 0.57 -2.29
N THR A 118 7.90 1.63 -3.06
CA THR A 118 8.41 2.99 -2.77
C THR A 118 7.32 3.99 -2.42
N GLY A 119 6.05 3.69 -2.72
CA GLY A 119 4.93 4.64 -2.60
C GLY A 119 5.01 5.79 -3.62
N ARG A 120 5.89 5.71 -4.63
CA ARG A 120 6.16 6.80 -5.59
C ARG A 120 6.13 6.31 -7.03
N MET A 121 5.68 7.19 -7.92
CA MET A 121 5.88 7.01 -9.35
C MET A 121 7.36 7.23 -9.71
N ILE A 122 7.82 6.54 -10.74
CA ILE A 122 9.11 6.85 -11.35
C ILE A 122 9.06 8.27 -11.89
N SER A 123 9.99 9.10 -11.48
CA SER A 123 10.08 10.50 -11.89
C SER A 123 11.52 10.85 -12.27
N GLY A 124 11.76 11.00 -13.58
CA GLY A 124 13.09 11.34 -14.10
C GLY A 124 14.16 10.33 -13.65
N ASN A 125 15.29 10.84 -13.20
CA ASN A 125 16.44 10.05 -12.76
C ASN A 125 16.44 9.77 -11.23
N VAL A 126 15.36 10.10 -10.52
CA VAL A 126 15.29 9.91 -9.07
C VAL A 126 14.91 8.47 -8.76
N VAL A 127 15.80 7.77 -8.07
CA VAL A 127 15.54 6.44 -7.51
C VAL A 127 15.07 6.61 -6.07
N TYR A 128 13.79 6.34 -5.83
CA TYR A 128 13.20 6.44 -4.50
C TYR A 128 13.56 5.22 -3.65
N PRO A 129 13.78 5.41 -2.34
CA PRO A 129 14.06 4.30 -1.44
C PRO A 129 12.83 3.41 -1.23
N SER A 130 13.07 2.13 -1.01
CA SER A 130 12.03 1.20 -0.58
C SER A 130 11.56 1.51 0.83
N ILE A 131 10.37 1.03 1.20
CA ILE A 131 9.84 1.18 2.56
C ILE A 131 10.80 0.58 3.61
N GLY A 132 11.44 -0.56 3.30
CA GLY A 132 12.43 -1.19 4.18
C GLY A 132 13.65 -0.30 4.39
N SER A 133 14.17 0.30 3.33
CA SER A 133 15.30 1.24 3.39
C SER A 133 14.98 2.51 4.17
N ILE A 134 13.74 3.03 4.04
CA ILE A 134 13.29 4.17 4.84
C ILE A 134 13.27 3.81 6.32
N ILE A 135 12.72 2.65 6.68
CA ILE A 135 12.67 2.19 8.07
C ILE A 135 14.09 2.00 8.61
N ALA A 136 14.99 1.41 7.84
CA ALA A 136 16.39 1.22 8.21
C ALA A 136 17.12 2.57 8.45
N HIS A 137 16.85 3.55 7.59
CA HIS A 137 17.40 4.89 7.70
C HIS A 137 16.93 5.61 8.97
N GLU A 138 15.61 5.57 9.25
CA GLU A 138 14.99 6.31 10.34
C GLU A 138 15.23 5.67 11.72
N ARG A 139 15.32 4.35 11.78
CA ARG A 139 15.43 3.61 13.05
C ARG A 139 16.80 3.02 13.32
N GLY A 140 17.62 2.79 12.29
CA GLY A 140 18.91 2.12 12.42
C GLY A 140 18.78 0.64 12.80
N ALA A 141 19.91 0.01 13.10
CA ALA A 141 19.98 -1.37 13.55
C ALA A 141 19.56 -1.49 15.02
N VAL A 142 18.75 -2.50 15.33
CA VAL A 142 18.44 -2.89 16.71
C VAL A 142 19.47 -3.93 17.15
N GLY A 143 20.29 -3.60 18.14
CA GLY A 143 21.29 -4.52 18.72
C GLY A 143 22.64 -4.60 17.99
N GLY A 144 22.81 -4.01 16.82
CA GLY A 144 24.11 -3.82 16.14
C GLY A 144 24.71 -5.04 15.43
N GLU A 145 24.17 -6.24 15.61
CA GLU A 145 24.72 -7.48 15.00
C GLU A 145 24.03 -7.86 13.68
N VAL A 146 22.80 -7.41 13.48
CA VAL A 146 22.01 -7.76 12.29
C VAL A 146 21.73 -6.48 11.50
N PRO A 147 21.88 -6.51 10.16
CA PRO A 147 21.50 -5.36 9.33
C PRO A 147 20.04 -4.94 9.57
N PRO A 148 19.75 -3.62 9.60
CA PRO A 148 18.40 -3.12 9.87
C PRO A 148 17.39 -3.45 8.77
N TYR A 149 17.87 -3.80 7.57
CA TYR A 149 17.07 -4.24 6.44
C TYR A 149 17.74 -5.40 5.71
N ILE A 150 17.00 -6.46 5.47
CA ILE A 150 17.48 -7.64 4.73
C ILE A 150 16.48 -7.92 3.60
N LEU A 151 16.97 -7.97 2.38
CA LEU A 151 16.22 -8.36 1.20
C LEU A 151 16.54 -9.82 0.85
N ILE A 152 15.52 -10.66 0.84
CA ILE A 152 15.63 -12.05 0.37
C ILE A 152 14.97 -12.16 -1.00
N GLY A 153 15.72 -12.51 -2.02
CA GLY A 153 15.27 -12.65 -3.38
C GLY A 153 16.12 -11.88 -4.38
N TYR A 154 15.57 -11.63 -5.56
CA TYR A 154 16.30 -10.90 -6.60
C TYR A 154 16.40 -9.40 -6.25
N PRO A 155 17.61 -8.82 -6.31
CA PRO A 155 17.76 -7.38 -6.15
C PRO A 155 17.02 -6.64 -7.29
N ASN A 156 16.35 -5.56 -6.92
CA ASN A 156 15.67 -4.69 -7.87
C ASN A 156 15.82 -3.25 -7.39
N VAL A 157 15.93 -2.32 -8.32
CA VAL A 157 16.10 -0.89 -8.03
C VAL A 157 15.02 -0.37 -7.07
N SER A 158 13.78 -0.83 -7.21
CA SER A 158 12.66 -0.43 -6.33
C SER A 158 12.70 -1.02 -4.92
N ARG A 159 13.65 -1.90 -4.62
CA ARG A 159 13.79 -2.55 -3.30
C ARG A 159 15.03 -2.10 -2.54
N GLY A 160 15.80 -1.23 -3.14
CA GLY A 160 17.04 -0.70 -2.57
C GLY A 160 16.90 0.64 -1.88
N PRO A 161 18.01 1.19 -1.41
CA PRO A 161 18.05 2.43 -0.63
C PRO A 161 17.82 3.71 -1.45
N GLY A 162 17.83 3.64 -2.78
CA GLY A 162 17.63 4.80 -3.64
C GLY A 162 18.59 5.95 -3.28
N PHE A 163 18.05 7.15 -3.19
CA PHE A 163 18.83 8.35 -2.86
C PHE A 163 19.35 8.41 -1.41
N LEU A 164 18.92 7.51 -0.53
CA LEU A 164 19.45 7.44 0.85
C LEU A 164 20.87 6.85 0.92
N GLY A 165 21.30 6.19 -0.16
CA GLY A 165 22.63 5.60 -0.26
C GLY A 165 22.82 4.29 0.51
N ALA A 166 23.99 3.67 0.35
CA ALA A 166 24.28 2.30 0.77
C ALA A 166 24.11 1.99 2.27
N LYS A 167 24.10 3.00 3.14
CA LYS A 167 23.88 2.79 4.57
C LYS A 167 22.44 2.42 4.94
N ALA A 168 21.49 2.61 4.02
CA ALA A 168 20.09 2.35 4.23
C ALA A 168 19.57 1.09 3.49
N GLY A 169 20.48 0.25 2.95
CA GLY A 169 20.13 -0.93 2.18
C GLY A 169 21.02 -2.10 2.44
#